data_4593e9d0218d52308881c6bd79fd2f34
#
_entry.id   4593e9d0218d52308881c6bd79fd2f34
#
_cell.length_a   1.000
_cell.length_b   1.000
_cell.length_c   1.000
_cell.angle_alpha   90.00
_cell.angle_beta   90.00
_cell.angle_gamma   90.00
#
_symmetry.space_group_name_H-M   'P 1'
#
loop_
_entity.id
_entity.type
_entity.pdbx_description
1 polymer ?
#
loop_
_entity_poly.entity_id
_entity_poly.type
_entity_poly.pdbx_seq_one_letter_code
_entity_poly.pdbx_strand_id
1 'polypeptide(L)'
;MALKYSPQVVRDGLVASFDSGDINSYPGSGTTWYDLSGNGNHATMYNMNSPSAGNTSGFDTTTKYMMFDRHLGGGDGAVNNVVIIPNSVTTQGVLCQSGMTIDMWFRETGFVCTAFTKWDGSWELYYCSSMVFRTQGSGGNDGVSSIGTSPGTWRNIVATHDGTTRRLTVNNTIVLNDTNIVTGQNSSNPIAIGAYASGIYASYGAIPIYRLYDRALSPSEITSNYNAQKSRFGL
;
A
#
# COMPACT_ATOMS: atom_id res chain seq x y z
N MET A 1 -23.19 -13.78 28.96
CA MET A 1 -23.09 -12.74 27.89
C MET A 1 -21.72 -12.89 27.27
N ALA A 2 -21.58 -13.46 26.09
CA ALA A 2 -20.28 -13.62 25.44
C ALA A 2 -19.85 -12.25 24.92
N LEU A 3 -18.73 -11.73 25.41
CA LEU A 3 -18.08 -10.55 24.83
C LEU A 3 -17.67 -10.94 23.40
N LYS A 4 -18.37 -10.42 22.40
CA LYS A 4 -17.90 -10.47 21.02
C LYS A 4 -16.67 -9.55 20.91
N TYR A 5 -15.48 -10.12 21.04
CA TYR A 5 -14.27 -9.44 20.60
C TYR A 5 -14.36 -9.29 19.09
N SER A 6 -14.72 -8.10 18.62
CA SER A 6 -14.57 -7.75 17.21
C SER A 6 -13.06 -7.71 16.92
N PRO A 7 -12.58 -8.36 15.85
CA PRO A 7 -11.19 -8.23 15.44
C PRO A 7 -10.85 -6.75 15.29
N GLN A 8 -9.74 -6.33 15.89
CA GLN A 8 -9.28 -4.94 15.83
C GLN A 8 -8.00 -4.85 15.03
N VAL A 9 -7.80 -3.73 14.38
CA VAL A 9 -6.55 -3.40 13.70
C VAL A 9 -5.43 -3.25 14.73
N VAL A 10 -4.30 -3.89 14.47
CA VAL A 10 -3.10 -3.79 15.30
C VAL A 10 -2.61 -2.35 15.34
N ARG A 11 -2.31 -1.85 16.54
CA ARG A 11 -1.83 -0.50 16.77
C ARG A 11 -0.34 -0.43 17.08
N ASP A 12 0.23 -1.48 17.65
CA ASP A 12 1.64 -1.57 17.98
C ASP A 12 2.50 -1.51 16.73
N GLY A 13 3.45 -0.57 16.68
CA GLY A 13 4.30 -0.31 15.52
C GLY A 13 3.60 0.38 14.33
N LEU A 14 2.35 0.83 14.48
CA LEU A 14 1.62 1.50 13.41
C LEU A 14 2.15 2.92 13.16
N VAL A 15 2.80 3.13 12.03
CA VAL A 15 3.42 4.39 11.61
C VAL A 15 2.46 5.29 10.86
N ALA A 16 1.67 4.72 9.95
CA ALA A 16 0.65 5.44 9.19
C ALA A 16 -0.53 4.53 8.90
N SER A 17 -1.74 5.10 8.88
CA SER A 17 -2.97 4.37 8.60
C SER A 17 -3.95 5.26 7.85
N PHE A 18 -4.37 4.81 6.69
CA PHE A 18 -5.32 5.50 5.83
C PHE A 18 -6.50 4.60 5.53
N ASP A 19 -7.71 5.14 5.64
CA ASP A 19 -8.94 4.47 5.23
C ASP A 19 -9.86 5.49 4.54
N SER A 20 -10.01 5.39 3.24
CA SER A 20 -10.83 6.33 2.47
C SER A 20 -12.32 6.26 2.79
N GLY A 21 -12.77 5.19 3.43
CA GLY A 21 -14.16 5.04 3.91
C GLY A 21 -14.41 5.67 5.28
N ASP A 22 -13.35 6.08 6.00
CA ASP A 22 -13.46 6.81 7.26
C ASP A 22 -13.38 8.32 6.99
N ILE A 23 -14.41 9.06 7.40
CA ILE A 23 -14.50 10.51 7.21
C ILE A 23 -13.37 11.27 7.92
N ASN A 24 -12.81 10.72 8.99
CA ASN A 24 -11.67 11.31 9.70
C ASN A 24 -10.37 11.10 8.92
N SER A 25 -10.30 10.11 8.05
CA SER A 25 -9.17 9.90 7.16
C SER A 25 -9.34 10.65 5.86
N TYR A 26 -10.52 10.56 5.23
CA TYR A 26 -10.80 11.35 4.04
C TYR A 26 -12.22 11.95 4.07
N PRO A 27 -12.35 13.28 4.16
CA PRO A 27 -13.65 13.95 4.30
C PRO A 27 -14.48 13.99 3.01
N GLY A 28 -13.99 13.40 1.91
CA GLY A 28 -14.69 13.36 0.62
C GLY A 28 -14.25 14.44 -0.36
N SER A 29 -13.37 15.36 0.05
CA SER A 29 -12.84 16.44 -0.80
C SER A 29 -11.47 16.91 -0.29
N GLY A 30 -10.74 17.65 -1.14
CA GLY A 30 -9.41 18.14 -0.82
C GLY A 30 -8.30 17.18 -1.30
N THR A 31 -7.06 17.57 -1.02
CA THR A 31 -5.85 16.86 -1.47
C THR A 31 -5.10 16.17 -0.32
N THR A 32 -5.64 16.17 0.87
CA THR A 32 -5.02 15.55 2.05
C THR A 32 -5.76 14.26 2.42
N TRP A 33 -5.02 13.18 2.50
CA TRP A 33 -5.48 11.94 3.11
C TRP A 33 -4.92 11.88 4.53
N TYR A 34 -5.80 11.99 5.53
CA TYR A 34 -5.41 12.13 6.93
C TYR A 34 -5.01 10.78 7.53
N ASP A 35 -3.89 10.77 8.21
CA ASP A 35 -3.37 9.62 8.94
C ASP A 35 -4.15 9.38 10.23
N LEU A 36 -4.63 8.16 10.41
CA LEU A 36 -5.36 7.68 11.60
C LEU A 36 -4.48 7.00 12.64
N SER A 37 -3.16 6.89 12.40
CA SER A 37 -2.24 6.25 13.36
C SER A 37 -2.04 7.08 14.62
N GLY A 38 -2.17 8.39 14.50
CA GLY A 38 -1.85 9.37 15.54
C GLY A 38 -0.47 10.00 15.40
N ASN A 39 0.34 9.57 14.42
CA ASN A 39 1.69 10.09 14.19
C ASN A 39 1.74 11.35 13.31
N GLY A 40 0.60 11.74 12.72
CA GLY A 40 0.51 12.94 11.88
C GLY A 40 1.17 12.80 10.50
N ASN A 41 1.38 11.59 10.01
CA ASN A 41 1.95 11.31 8.68
C ASN A 41 0.90 11.48 7.57
N HIS A 42 0.22 12.63 7.56
CA HIS A 42 -0.79 12.94 6.55
C HIS A 42 -0.19 12.90 5.15
N ALA A 43 -0.92 12.28 4.22
CA ALA A 43 -0.47 12.13 2.84
C ALA A 43 -1.08 13.21 1.96
N THR A 44 -0.32 13.63 0.94
CA THR A 44 -0.79 14.55 -0.10
C THR A 44 -1.09 13.79 -1.37
N MET A 45 -2.26 14.03 -1.94
CA MET A 45 -2.71 13.47 -3.21
C MET A 45 -2.37 14.40 -4.36
N TYR A 46 -1.70 13.87 -5.37
CA TYR A 46 -1.36 14.59 -6.60
C TYR A 46 -2.13 14.01 -7.78
N ASN A 47 -2.71 14.88 -8.59
CA ASN A 47 -3.47 14.55 -9.80
C ASN A 47 -4.65 13.58 -9.58
N MET A 48 -5.17 13.49 -8.34
CA MET A 48 -6.23 12.55 -7.95
C MET A 48 -7.64 13.14 -8.04
N ASN A 49 -7.81 14.43 -8.36
CA ASN A 49 -9.09 15.15 -8.21
C ASN A 49 -9.65 15.71 -9.51
N SER A 50 -9.35 15.09 -10.63
CA SER A 50 -9.94 15.52 -11.90
C SER A 50 -10.56 14.32 -12.60
N PRO A 51 -11.81 13.94 -12.28
CA PRO A 51 -12.58 13.10 -13.20
C PRO A 51 -12.87 13.92 -14.46
N SER A 52 -11.91 13.98 -15.36
CA SER A 52 -12.17 14.39 -16.74
C SER A 52 -12.70 13.18 -17.53
N ALA A 53 -13.36 13.40 -18.64
CA ALA A 53 -13.90 12.33 -19.47
C ALA A 53 -12.79 11.28 -19.74
N GLY A 54 -12.93 10.08 -19.14
CA GLY A 54 -11.97 8.98 -19.23
C GLY A 54 -10.98 8.85 -18.07
N ASN A 55 -10.97 9.76 -17.08
CA ASN A 55 -10.15 9.62 -15.86
C ASN A 55 -11.06 9.31 -14.66
N THR A 56 -10.85 8.15 -14.04
CA THR A 56 -11.62 7.68 -12.87
C THR A 56 -10.85 7.81 -11.57
N SER A 57 -9.72 8.53 -11.58
CA SER A 57 -8.90 8.72 -10.38
C SER A 57 -9.53 9.67 -9.37
N GLY A 58 -9.20 9.46 -8.10
CA GLY A 58 -9.69 10.27 -6.99
C GLY A 58 -10.64 9.48 -6.11
N PHE A 59 -11.38 10.20 -5.28
CA PHE A 59 -12.32 9.58 -4.36
C PHE A 59 -13.66 9.28 -5.04
N ASP A 60 -14.03 8.01 -5.09
CA ASP A 60 -15.35 7.59 -5.52
C ASP A 60 -16.35 7.76 -4.37
N THR A 61 -17.25 8.71 -4.50
CA THR A 61 -18.26 9.04 -3.49
C THR A 61 -19.30 7.95 -3.29
N THR A 62 -19.46 7.04 -4.24
CA THR A 62 -20.41 5.92 -4.16
C THR A 62 -19.82 4.76 -3.38
N THR A 63 -18.65 4.31 -3.79
CA THR A 63 -17.96 3.16 -3.15
C THR A 63 -17.15 3.54 -1.92
N LYS A 64 -16.83 4.83 -1.76
CA LYS A 64 -15.92 5.36 -0.73
C LYS A 64 -14.49 4.83 -0.88
N TYR A 65 -14.05 4.58 -2.10
CA TYR A 65 -12.71 4.08 -2.40
C TYR A 65 -11.83 5.16 -3.00
N MET A 66 -10.55 5.12 -2.66
CA MET A 66 -9.52 5.90 -3.35
C MET A 66 -9.15 5.17 -4.64
N MET A 67 -9.48 5.79 -5.78
CA MET A 67 -9.27 5.25 -7.11
C MET A 67 -7.99 5.81 -7.72
N PHE A 68 -7.22 4.94 -8.33
CA PHE A 68 -6.03 5.29 -9.09
C PHE A 68 -6.29 4.92 -10.55
N ASP A 69 -5.98 5.84 -11.45
CA ASP A 69 -6.14 5.65 -12.88
C ASP A 69 -4.86 6.08 -13.60
N ARG A 70 -4.29 5.20 -14.39
CA ARG A 70 -3.21 5.59 -15.29
C ARG A 70 -3.81 6.46 -16.38
N HIS A 71 -3.43 7.71 -16.42
CA HIS A 71 -3.88 8.62 -17.47
C HIS A 71 -3.47 8.09 -18.87
N LEU A 72 -4.46 7.63 -19.63
CA LEU A 72 -4.28 7.13 -21.00
C LEU A 72 -3.88 8.30 -21.90
N GLY A 73 -2.60 8.55 -22.09
CA GLY A 73 -2.12 9.62 -22.99
C GLY A 73 -0.71 10.08 -22.73
N GLY A 74 -0.16 9.74 -21.58
CA GLY A 74 1.24 9.99 -21.29
C GLY A 74 2.05 8.70 -21.43
N GLY A 75 3.04 8.70 -22.29
CA GLY A 75 4.12 7.70 -22.20
C GLY A 75 4.74 7.70 -20.81
N ASP A 76 5.78 6.92 -20.57
CA ASP A 76 6.45 6.74 -19.26
C ASP A 76 6.92 8.04 -18.55
N GLY A 77 6.62 9.21 -19.10
CA GLY A 77 6.91 10.54 -18.53
C GLY A 77 5.69 11.37 -18.11
N ALA A 78 4.46 10.85 -18.19
CA ALA A 78 3.29 11.59 -17.72
C ALA A 78 3.18 11.51 -16.19
N VAL A 79 2.90 12.65 -15.56
CA VAL A 79 2.66 12.73 -14.11
C VAL A 79 1.30 12.12 -13.81
N ASN A 80 1.28 10.90 -13.31
CA ASN A 80 0.10 10.14 -12.96
C ASN A 80 -0.34 10.40 -11.52
N ASN A 81 -1.47 9.81 -11.16
CA ASN A 81 -2.02 9.86 -9.82
C ASN A 81 -1.08 9.21 -8.81
N VAL A 82 -0.75 9.94 -7.79
CA VAL A 82 0.11 9.44 -6.70
C VAL A 82 -0.30 10.06 -5.37
N VAL A 83 -0.21 9.28 -4.33
CA VAL A 83 -0.35 9.74 -2.95
C VAL A 83 1.02 9.68 -2.29
N ILE A 84 1.46 10.79 -1.71
CA ILE A 84 2.78 10.93 -1.11
C ILE A 84 2.64 11.07 0.41
N ILE A 85 3.21 10.13 1.15
CA ILE A 85 3.44 10.25 2.59
C ILE A 85 4.80 10.91 2.77
N PRO A 86 4.88 12.06 3.46
CA PRO A 86 6.16 12.77 3.59
C PRO A 86 7.19 11.96 4.38
N ASN A 87 8.45 12.20 4.09
CA ASN A 87 9.51 11.67 4.92
C ASN A 87 9.50 12.38 6.29
N SER A 88 9.34 11.63 7.34
CA SER A 88 9.29 12.09 8.74
C SER A 88 10.17 11.20 9.61
N VAL A 89 10.36 11.58 10.87
CA VAL A 89 11.13 10.75 11.81
C VAL A 89 10.53 9.35 11.94
N THR A 90 9.21 9.24 11.96
CA THR A 90 8.51 7.95 12.06
C THR A 90 8.56 7.16 10.76
N THR A 91 8.41 7.81 9.59
CA THR A 91 8.48 7.12 8.29
C THR A 91 9.90 6.74 7.90
N GLN A 92 10.93 7.39 8.46
CA GLN A 92 12.32 6.96 8.32
C GLN A 92 12.59 5.63 9.03
N GLY A 93 11.87 5.33 10.10
CA GLY A 93 11.99 4.05 10.83
C GLY A 93 11.44 2.84 10.07
N VAL A 94 10.67 3.05 9.00
CA VAL A 94 10.12 1.97 8.17
C VAL A 94 11.16 1.52 7.16
N LEU A 95 12.05 0.66 7.61
CA LEU A 95 13.21 0.22 6.86
C LEU A 95 13.26 -1.30 6.79
N CYS A 96 13.66 -1.81 5.65
CA CYS A 96 13.95 -3.23 5.50
C CYS A 96 15.10 -3.74 6.39
N GLN A 97 15.81 -2.87 7.10
CA GLN A 97 16.91 -3.26 7.98
C GLN A 97 16.44 -3.76 9.36
N SER A 98 15.39 -3.16 9.91
CA SER A 98 14.91 -3.44 11.27
C SER A 98 13.56 -4.13 11.33
N GLY A 99 12.86 -4.15 10.23
CA GLY A 99 11.52 -4.72 10.11
C GLY A 99 10.52 -3.72 9.60
N MET A 100 9.57 -4.19 8.81
CA MET A 100 8.47 -3.38 8.29
C MET A 100 7.27 -4.24 7.92
N THR A 101 6.12 -3.61 7.84
CA THR A 101 4.93 -4.21 7.23
C THR A 101 4.18 -3.16 6.41
N ILE A 102 3.80 -3.52 5.20
CA ILE A 102 2.75 -2.86 4.43
C ILE A 102 1.52 -3.76 4.50
N ASP A 103 0.38 -3.22 4.88
CA ASP A 103 -0.92 -3.91 4.88
C ASP A 103 -1.92 -3.06 4.10
N MET A 104 -2.43 -3.56 3.00
CA MET A 104 -3.35 -2.80 2.14
C MET A 104 -4.46 -3.66 1.57
N TRP A 105 -5.57 -2.99 1.22
CA TRP A 105 -6.61 -3.56 0.39
C TRP A 105 -6.52 -2.98 -1.00
N PHE A 106 -6.50 -3.86 -1.98
CA PHE A 106 -6.33 -3.51 -3.37
C PHE A 106 -7.29 -4.29 -4.27
N ARG A 107 -7.84 -3.60 -5.26
CA ARG A 107 -8.59 -4.21 -6.36
C ARG A 107 -8.11 -3.61 -7.66
N GLU A 108 -7.42 -4.39 -8.46
CA GLU A 108 -7.04 -3.95 -9.79
C GLU A 108 -8.28 -3.85 -10.69
N THR A 109 -8.29 -2.87 -11.60
CA THR A 109 -9.35 -2.68 -12.59
C THR A 109 -8.84 -2.79 -14.01
N GLY A 110 -7.53 -2.89 -14.20
CA GLY A 110 -6.89 -3.04 -15.50
C GLY A 110 -5.44 -3.53 -15.37
N PHE A 111 -4.81 -3.79 -16.52
CA PHE A 111 -3.45 -4.33 -16.57
C PHE A 111 -2.42 -3.20 -16.47
N VAL A 112 -1.77 -3.02 -15.33
CA VAL A 112 -0.66 -2.06 -15.17
C VAL A 112 0.23 -2.42 -13.99
N CYS A 113 1.48 -2.04 -14.06
CA CYS A 113 2.41 -2.06 -12.94
C CYS A 113 1.97 -1.04 -11.88
N THR A 114 1.66 -1.52 -10.69
CA THR A 114 1.30 -0.71 -9.53
C THR A 114 2.48 -0.67 -8.58
N ALA A 115 2.94 0.52 -8.23
CA ALA A 115 4.06 0.68 -7.32
C ALA A 115 3.61 1.25 -5.96
N PHE A 116 4.19 0.71 -4.90
CA PHE A 116 4.19 1.24 -3.54
C PHE A 116 5.64 1.27 -3.13
N THR A 117 6.20 2.45 -2.98
CA THR A 117 7.66 2.55 -2.90
C THR A 117 8.12 3.52 -1.82
N LYS A 118 9.21 3.16 -1.18
CA LYS A 118 10.15 4.09 -0.59
C LYS A 118 11.43 4.00 -1.41
N TRP A 119 11.40 4.65 -2.59
CA TRP A 119 12.43 4.54 -3.61
C TRP A 119 13.81 4.98 -3.10
N ASP A 120 14.82 4.62 -3.85
CA ASP A 120 16.23 4.92 -3.60
C ASP A 120 16.93 3.99 -2.60
N GLY A 121 16.76 2.70 -2.80
CA GLY A 121 17.51 1.67 -2.10
C GLY A 121 16.80 1.08 -0.88
N SER A 122 15.59 1.53 -0.51
CA SER A 122 14.90 0.99 0.65
C SER A 122 14.03 -0.21 0.31
N TRP A 123 12.81 0.00 -0.19
CA TRP A 123 11.90 -1.09 -0.54
C TRP A 123 10.93 -0.68 -1.65
N GLU A 124 10.40 -1.70 -2.30
CA GLU A 124 9.40 -1.55 -3.34
C GLU A 124 8.46 -2.76 -3.31
N LEU A 125 7.16 -2.50 -3.28
CA LEU A 125 6.13 -3.48 -3.53
C LEU A 125 5.44 -3.09 -4.84
N TYR A 126 5.51 -3.92 -5.84
CA TYR A 126 4.84 -3.64 -7.11
C TYR A 126 4.12 -4.87 -7.65
N TYR A 127 3.15 -4.61 -8.51
CA TYR A 127 2.31 -5.60 -9.11
C TYR A 127 2.19 -5.33 -10.61
N CYS A 128 2.73 -6.23 -11.41
CA CYS A 128 2.60 -6.22 -12.86
C CYS A 128 1.86 -7.49 -13.31
N SER A 129 2.57 -8.52 -13.72
CA SER A 129 2.01 -9.86 -14.02
C SER A 129 2.00 -10.75 -12.78
N SER A 130 2.78 -10.41 -11.78
CA SER A 130 2.88 -11.04 -10.46
C SER A 130 3.16 -9.98 -9.40
N MET A 131 2.91 -10.33 -8.14
CA MET A 131 3.27 -9.45 -7.01
C MET A 131 4.76 -9.65 -6.72
N VAL A 132 5.50 -8.54 -6.65
CA VAL A 132 6.93 -8.53 -6.34
C VAL A 132 7.16 -7.66 -5.12
N PHE A 133 7.89 -8.20 -4.15
CA PHE A 133 8.39 -7.44 -3.01
C PHE A 133 9.92 -7.38 -3.08
N ARG A 134 10.43 -6.20 -3.37
CA ARG A 134 11.86 -5.90 -3.44
C ARG A 134 12.29 -5.19 -2.17
N THR A 135 13.40 -5.59 -1.59
CA THR A 135 13.94 -5.04 -0.34
C THR A 135 15.19 -4.19 -0.52
N GLN A 136 15.63 -3.99 -1.77
CA GLN A 136 16.69 -3.07 -2.15
C GLN A 136 16.29 -2.36 -3.45
N GLY A 137 16.72 -1.13 -3.66
CA GLY A 137 16.45 -0.36 -4.88
C GLY A 137 16.99 -1.02 -6.17
N SER A 138 17.05 -0.28 -7.25
CA SER A 138 17.39 -0.80 -8.59
C SER A 138 18.59 -1.75 -8.59
N GLY A 139 18.36 -2.98 -9.05
CA GLY A 139 19.36 -4.07 -9.01
C GLY A 139 19.28 -4.98 -7.79
N GLY A 140 18.29 -4.76 -6.92
CA GLY A 140 18.06 -5.59 -5.74
C GLY A 140 17.43 -6.94 -6.04
N ASN A 141 17.44 -7.77 -5.00
CA ASN A 141 16.88 -9.11 -5.05
C ASN A 141 15.34 -9.06 -4.99
N ASP A 142 14.67 -9.63 -5.97
CA ASP A 142 13.22 -9.66 -6.08
C ASP A 142 12.63 -10.90 -5.40
N GLY A 143 11.66 -10.70 -4.52
CA GLY A 143 10.76 -11.75 -4.06
C GLY A 143 9.51 -11.78 -4.91
N VAL A 144 9.44 -12.71 -5.84
CA VAL A 144 8.32 -12.84 -6.78
C VAL A 144 7.32 -13.86 -6.27
N SER A 145 6.06 -13.46 -6.16
CA SER A 145 4.97 -14.38 -5.81
C SER A 145 4.43 -15.09 -7.06
N SER A 146 3.80 -16.24 -6.85
CA SER A 146 3.07 -16.95 -7.89
C SER A 146 1.67 -16.37 -8.18
N ILE A 147 1.29 -15.29 -7.50
CA ILE A 147 -0.04 -14.70 -7.68
C ILE A 147 -0.05 -13.83 -8.93
N GLY A 148 -0.83 -14.28 -9.90
CA GLY A 148 -1.14 -13.53 -11.11
C GLY A 148 -2.22 -12.46 -10.93
N THR A 149 -2.53 -11.77 -12.02
CA THR A 149 -3.59 -10.76 -12.12
C THR A 149 -4.97 -11.38 -11.91
N SER A 150 -5.88 -10.65 -11.27
CA SER A 150 -7.30 -10.97 -11.15
C SER A 150 -8.11 -9.69 -11.11
N PRO A 151 -8.30 -9.03 -12.25
CA PRO A 151 -9.04 -7.80 -12.34
C PRO A 151 -10.43 -7.91 -11.70
N GLY A 152 -10.82 -6.88 -10.95
CA GLY A 152 -12.11 -6.81 -10.27
C GLY A 152 -12.19 -7.55 -8.92
N THR A 153 -11.18 -8.32 -8.56
CA THR A 153 -11.16 -9.08 -7.29
C THR A 153 -10.46 -8.30 -6.17
N TRP A 154 -11.12 -8.19 -5.02
CA TRP A 154 -10.49 -7.63 -3.83
C TRP A 154 -9.44 -8.55 -3.25
N ARG A 155 -8.32 -7.97 -2.87
CA ARG A 155 -7.22 -8.65 -2.17
C ARG A 155 -6.74 -7.81 -1.00
N ASN A 156 -6.60 -8.44 0.15
CA ASN A 156 -5.73 -7.92 1.21
C ASN A 156 -4.31 -8.38 0.89
N ILE A 157 -3.40 -7.46 0.77
CA ILE A 157 -1.99 -7.70 0.46
C ILE A 157 -1.18 -7.22 1.64
N VAL A 158 -0.40 -8.14 2.24
CA VAL A 158 0.48 -7.83 3.35
C VAL A 158 1.91 -8.24 2.99
N ALA A 159 2.80 -7.25 2.93
CA ALA A 159 4.22 -7.46 2.73
C ALA A 159 4.95 -7.21 4.05
N THR A 160 5.67 -8.21 4.55
CA THR A 160 6.45 -8.12 5.79
C THR A 160 7.93 -8.40 5.54
N HIS A 161 8.77 -7.71 6.27
CA HIS A 161 10.21 -7.95 6.36
C HIS A 161 10.66 -7.87 7.81
N ASP A 162 11.45 -8.83 8.29
CA ASP A 162 11.90 -8.91 9.69
C ASP A 162 13.43 -8.75 9.86
N GLY A 163 14.12 -8.26 8.84
CA GLY A 163 15.58 -8.15 8.78
C GLY A 163 16.24 -9.37 8.15
N THR A 164 15.59 -10.51 8.13
CA THR A 164 16.12 -11.79 7.63
C THR A 164 15.22 -12.49 6.63
N THR A 165 13.94 -12.23 6.70
CA THR A 165 12.92 -12.89 5.87
C THR A 165 11.93 -11.87 5.36
N ARG A 166 11.58 -11.94 4.09
CA ARG A 166 10.45 -11.23 3.51
C ARG A 166 9.31 -12.19 3.20
N ARG A 167 8.10 -11.75 3.45
CA ARG A 167 6.89 -12.53 3.15
C ARG A 167 5.86 -11.68 2.44
N LEU A 168 5.14 -12.31 1.54
CA LEU A 168 3.88 -11.79 0.99
C LEU A 168 2.75 -12.70 1.46
N THR A 169 1.71 -12.07 1.98
CA THR A 169 0.46 -12.72 2.37
C THR A 169 -0.66 -12.09 1.56
N VAL A 170 -1.50 -12.92 0.95
CA VAL A 170 -2.68 -12.46 0.21
C VAL A 170 -3.90 -13.16 0.76
N ASN A 171 -4.91 -12.38 1.14
CA ASN A 171 -6.13 -12.88 1.78
C ASN A 171 -5.83 -13.88 2.91
N ASN A 172 -4.91 -13.48 3.78
CA ASN A 172 -4.47 -14.28 4.95
C ASN A 172 -3.76 -15.60 4.60
N THR A 173 -3.28 -15.77 3.36
CA THR A 173 -2.49 -16.94 2.92
C THR A 173 -1.10 -16.49 2.50
N ILE A 174 -0.05 -17.10 3.04
CA ILE A 174 1.35 -16.82 2.66
C ILE A 174 1.58 -17.34 1.25
N VAL A 175 2.01 -16.47 0.35
CA VAL A 175 2.27 -16.74 -1.07
C VAL A 175 3.74 -16.57 -1.47
N LEU A 176 4.52 -15.94 -0.60
CA LEU A 176 5.96 -15.85 -0.67
C LEU A 176 6.55 -15.92 0.72
N ASN A 177 7.56 -16.72 0.90
CA ASN A 177 8.39 -16.76 2.11
C ASN A 177 9.85 -16.97 1.65
N ASP A 178 10.64 -15.91 1.75
CA ASP A 178 11.97 -15.85 1.14
C ASP A 178 13.00 -15.34 2.16
N THR A 179 14.08 -16.09 2.32
CA THR A 179 15.21 -15.75 3.20
C THR A 179 16.44 -15.29 2.41
N ASN A 180 16.40 -15.35 1.08
CA ASN A 180 17.48 -14.85 0.23
C ASN A 180 17.26 -13.36 -0.05
N ILE A 181 17.54 -12.55 0.95
CA ILE A 181 17.29 -11.12 0.92
C ILE A 181 18.56 -10.31 0.97
N VAL A 182 18.55 -9.16 0.31
CA VAL A 182 19.50 -8.08 0.52
C VAL A 182 18.78 -6.98 1.27
N THR A 183 19.33 -6.54 2.39
CA THR A 183 18.76 -5.48 3.20
C THR A 183 18.86 -4.15 2.48
N GLY A 184 17.74 -3.43 2.39
CA GLY A 184 17.70 -2.10 1.79
C GLY A 184 18.46 -1.06 2.62
N GLN A 185 18.79 0.04 2.00
CA GLN A 185 19.43 1.18 2.66
C GLN A 185 18.39 2.14 3.24
N ASN A 186 18.84 2.99 4.16
CA ASN A 186 18.03 4.10 4.64
C ASN A 186 17.80 5.09 3.50
N SER A 187 16.55 5.43 3.26
CA SER A 187 16.19 6.43 2.27
C SER A 187 15.47 7.60 2.95
N SER A 188 15.87 8.81 2.60
CA SER A 188 15.17 10.04 2.98
C SER A 188 14.00 10.37 2.06
N ASN A 189 13.75 9.54 1.05
CA ASN A 189 12.65 9.75 0.12
C ASN A 189 11.28 9.56 0.79
N PRO A 190 10.25 10.25 0.30
CA PRO A 190 8.89 10.03 0.74
C PRO A 190 8.40 8.64 0.31
N ILE A 191 7.32 8.18 0.94
CA ILE A 191 6.63 6.97 0.54
C ILE A 191 5.56 7.33 -0.48
N ALA A 192 5.55 6.65 -1.62
CA ALA A 192 4.59 6.82 -2.68
C ALA A 192 3.61 5.64 -2.73
N ILE A 193 2.32 5.95 -2.86
CA ILE A 193 1.22 4.99 -3.02
C ILE A 193 0.63 5.20 -4.41
N GLY A 194 0.49 4.13 -5.17
CA GLY A 194 -0.17 4.13 -6.47
C GLY A 194 0.72 4.47 -7.65
N ALA A 195 1.92 5.00 -7.43
CA ALA A 195 2.94 5.25 -8.44
C ALA A 195 4.30 5.41 -7.78
N TYR A 196 5.37 5.60 -8.56
CA TYR A 196 6.61 6.18 -8.02
C TYR A 196 6.38 7.64 -7.61
N ALA A 197 7.23 8.18 -6.74
CA ALA A 197 7.11 9.57 -6.29
C ALA A 197 7.21 10.59 -7.45
N SER A 198 7.83 10.19 -8.56
CA SER A 198 7.84 10.94 -9.83
C SER A 198 6.52 10.87 -10.61
N GLY A 199 5.55 10.06 -10.16
CA GLY A 199 4.27 9.85 -10.85
C GLY A 199 4.32 8.88 -12.03
N ILE A 200 5.44 8.19 -12.27
CA ILE A 200 5.55 7.14 -13.30
C ILE A 200 5.11 5.77 -12.74
N TYR A 201 4.79 4.82 -13.62
CA TYR A 201 4.31 3.47 -13.26
C TYR A 201 3.09 3.49 -12.34
N ALA A 202 2.06 4.24 -12.73
CA ALA A 202 0.87 4.41 -11.93
C ALA A 202 0.00 3.16 -11.85
N SER A 203 -0.68 3.02 -10.72
CA SER A 203 -1.70 2.01 -10.45
C SER A 203 -2.92 2.17 -11.35
N TYR A 204 -3.60 1.06 -11.57
CA TYR A 204 -4.94 1.03 -12.15
C TYR A 204 -5.84 0.21 -11.22
N GLY A 205 -6.58 0.91 -10.36
CA GLY A 205 -7.43 0.21 -9.40
C GLY A 205 -7.80 1.03 -8.17
N ALA A 206 -8.35 0.36 -7.18
CA ALA A 206 -8.78 0.95 -5.92
C ALA A 206 -7.88 0.54 -4.77
N ILE A 207 -7.50 1.51 -3.92
CA ILE A 207 -6.74 1.32 -2.68
C ILE A 207 -7.49 2.04 -1.56
N PRO A 208 -8.52 1.45 -0.97
CA PRO A 208 -9.29 2.10 0.09
C PRO A 208 -8.56 2.14 1.44
N ILE A 209 -7.68 1.17 1.70
CA ILE A 209 -6.96 1.04 2.97
C ILE A 209 -5.48 0.82 2.70
N TYR A 210 -4.64 1.60 3.40
CA TYR A 210 -3.20 1.44 3.41
C TYR A 210 -2.66 1.67 4.81
N ARG A 211 -1.84 0.73 5.32
CA ARG A 211 -1.19 0.81 6.63
C ARG A 211 0.28 0.49 6.52
N LEU A 212 1.05 1.16 7.34
CA LEU A 212 2.49 1.02 7.42
C LEU A 212 2.90 0.80 8.87
N TYR A 213 3.75 -0.20 9.10
CA TYR A 213 4.31 -0.52 10.42
C TYR A 213 5.83 -0.51 10.35
N ASP A 214 6.48 -0.13 11.45
CA ASP A 214 7.94 -0.12 11.61
C ASP A 214 8.51 -1.48 12.10
N ARG A 215 7.70 -2.52 12.06
CA ARG A 215 8.05 -3.89 12.41
C ARG A 215 7.34 -4.91 11.51
N ALA A 216 7.86 -6.11 11.47
CA ALA A 216 7.12 -7.23 10.89
C ALA A 216 5.94 -7.61 11.81
N LEU A 217 4.73 -7.67 11.24
CA LEU A 217 3.58 -8.24 11.92
C LEU A 217 3.69 -9.76 11.95
N SER A 218 3.30 -10.35 13.09
CA SER A 218 3.14 -11.79 13.21
C SER A 218 1.96 -12.31 12.39
N PRO A 219 1.91 -13.61 12.05
CA PRO A 219 0.76 -14.19 11.33
C PRO A 219 -0.58 -13.99 12.05
N SER A 220 -0.60 -14.00 13.39
CA SER A 220 -1.81 -13.75 14.16
C SER A 220 -2.29 -12.30 14.07
N GLU A 221 -1.38 -11.34 14.02
CA GLU A 221 -1.70 -9.92 13.85
C GLU A 221 -2.20 -9.63 12.43
N ILE A 222 -1.60 -10.25 11.41
CA ILE A 222 -2.08 -10.18 10.02
C ILE A 222 -3.50 -10.75 9.94
N THR A 223 -3.75 -11.88 10.56
CA THR A 223 -5.09 -12.49 10.63
C THR A 223 -6.09 -11.56 11.34
N SER A 224 -5.68 -10.87 12.40
CA SER A 224 -6.52 -9.90 13.11
C SER A 224 -6.90 -8.73 12.20
N ASN A 225 -5.92 -8.11 11.52
CA ASN A 225 -6.15 -7.03 10.58
C ASN A 225 -7.06 -7.44 9.43
N TYR A 226 -6.82 -8.62 8.85
CA TYR A 226 -7.63 -9.18 7.78
C TYR A 226 -9.09 -9.37 8.22
N ASN A 227 -9.31 -10.03 9.36
CA ASN A 227 -10.65 -10.30 9.87
C ASN A 227 -11.41 -9.03 10.28
N ALA A 228 -10.71 -7.97 10.66
CA ALA A 228 -11.32 -6.68 10.98
C ALA A 228 -11.94 -5.99 9.76
N GLN A 229 -11.51 -6.33 8.55
CA GLN A 229 -11.87 -5.58 7.34
C GLN A 229 -12.52 -6.43 6.23
N LYS A 230 -12.29 -7.75 6.20
CA LYS A 230 -12.66 -8.60 5.07
C LYS A 230 -14.14 -8.53 4.67
N SER A 231 -15.05 -8.38 5.64
CA SER A 231 -16.49 -8.30 5.37
C SER A 231 -16.87 -7.07 4.54
N ARG A 232 -16.13 -5.96 4.65
CA ARG A 232 -16.32 -4.76 3.82
C ARG A 232 -16.04 -5.02 2.35
N PHE A 233 -15.21 -6.02 2.05
CA PHE A 233 -14.77 -6.39 0.71
C PHE A 233 -15.39 -7.68 0.19
N GLY A 234 -16.37 -8.23 0.92
CA GLY A 234 -17.12 -9.42 0.50
C GLY A 234 -16.35 -10.73 0.66
N LEU A 235 -15.39 -10.79 1.61
CA LEU A 235 -14.53 -11.95 1.90
C LEU A 235 -14.79 -12.54 3.29
#